data_126e9fe3546a3b7e10b45490e15b99cb
#
_entry.id   126e9fe3546a3b7e10b45490e15b99cb
#
_cell.length_a   1.000
_cell.length_b   1.000
_cell.length_c   1.000
_cell.angle_alpha   90.00
_cell.angle_beta   90.00
_cell.angle_gamma   90.00
#
_symmetry.space_group_name_H-M   'P 1'
#
loop_
_entity.id
_entity.type
_entity.pdbx_description
1 polymer ?
#
loop_
_entity_poly.entity_id
_entity_poly.type
_entity_poly.pdbx_seq_one_letter_code
_entity_poly.pdbx_strand_id
1 'polypeptide(L)'
;MKLKILELFGGIGACSKALERLGIDYEIADYVEIDKYAVKSFNAIHNTNFEPQDICKWDKDIEVDLIMHGSPCQDFSLAGKQAGGDKDSGTRSSLMYETIRIVEKLKPKYVIWENVKNLLSKKHRHNFDAYLETMEQLGYKNYYQVLNAKDYGIPQNRERVFTVSILDNQTDKSGFDRRFVKEFEFPPKQELKLKLKDMLEDEVDEKYYLSDKMIKYISADNEKWTGNNDKSIINKSVASAINTGEGSRRCDASNYISNQVEENFNLKGSSYLRDFGSKGKIQNKEYCDTLTALMGTGGGNVPIFQNNLRIRKITPKEVWRLMGFDDEDFEKASKVNSNSQLYKQGGNSICVPVLENILKELLK
;
A
#
# COMPACT_ATOMS: atom_id res chain seq x y z
N MET A 1 -2.50 24.53 17.33
CA MET A 1 -2.51 24.90 15.89
C MET A 1 -2.77 23.59 15.15
N LYS A 2 -3.70 23.55 14.20
CA LYS A 2 -3.98 22.37 13.38
C LYS A 2 -2.85 22.11 12.42
N LEU A 3 -2.45 20.85 12.25
CA LEU A 3 -1.49 20.45 11.22
C LEU A 3 -2.15 20.54 9.85
N LYS A 4 -1.67 21.40 8.96
CA LYS A 4 -2.17 21.52 7.59
C LYS A 4 -1.52 20.49 6.69
N ILE A 5 -2.30 19.61 6.09
CA ILE A 5 -1.78 18.53 5.26
C ILE A 5 -2.22 18.66 3.80
N LEU A 6 -1.34 18.23 2.89
CA LEU A 6 -1.63 18.04 1.48
C LEU A 6 -1.34 16.58 1.11
N GLU A 7 -2.37 15.87 0.67
CA GLU A 7 -2.21 14.50 0.17
C GLU A 7 -2.13 14.49 -1.36
N LEU A 8 -0.95 14.17 -1.90
CA LEU A 8 -0.74 14.01 -3.34
C LEU A 8 -0.79 12.52 -3.70
N PHE A 9 -1.49 12.17 -4.78
CA PHE A 9 -1.84 10.79 -5.09
C PHE A 9 -2.54 10.12 -3.90
N GLY A 10 -3.42 10.87 -3.26
CA GLY A 10 -3.90 10.59 -1.91
C GLY A 10 -4.76 9.32 -1.77
N GLY A 11 -5.24 8.75 -2.89
CA GLY A 11 -5.98 7.49 -2.89
C GLY A 11 -7.22 7.55 -1.99
N ILE A 12 -7.27 6.71 -0.97
CA ILE A 12 -8.38 6.67 0.01
C ILE A 12 -8.03 7.32 1.35
N GLY A 13 -6.94 8.12 1.42
CA GLY A 13 -6.63 8.94 2.58
C GLY A 13 -5.93 8.21 3.73
N ALA A 14 -4.91 7.41 3.43
CA ALA A 14 -4.18 6.70 4.48
C ALA A 14 -3.47 7.62 5.47
N CYS A 15 -3.01 8.81 5.03
CA CYS A 15 -2.38 9.79 5.90
C CYS A 15 -3.42 10.44 6.84
N SER A 16 -4.53 10.89 6.28
CA SER A 16 -5.66 11.43 7.07
C SER A 16 -6.14 10.42 8.11
N LYS A 17 -6.28 9.14 7.72
CA LYS A 17 -6.69 8.07 8.65
C LYS A 17 -5.65 7.83 9.76
N ALA A 18 -4.37 7.88 9.44
CA ALA A 18 -3.31 7.74 10.43
C ALA A 18 -3.31 8.88 11.45
N LEU A 19 -3.49 10.13 11.01
CA LEU A 19 -3.59 11.30 11.88
C LEU A 19 -4.84 11.25 12.77
N GLU A 20 -5.99 10.85 12.20
CA GLU A 20 -7.24 10.62 12.95
C GLU A 20 -7.03 9.64 14.11
N ARG A 21 -6.41 8.47 13.84
CA ARG A 21 -6.14 7.45 14.85
C ARG A 21 -5.15 7.88 15.93
N LEU A 22 -4.21 8.75 15.57
CA LEU A 22 -3.28 9.35 16.52
C LEU A 22 -3.91 10.46 17.36
N GLY A 23 -5.15 10.87 17.05
CA GLY A 23 -5.82 11.98 17.73
C GLY A 23 -5.14 13.33 17.48
N ILE A 24 -4.41 13.46 16.37
CA ILE A 24 -3.74 14.71 15.98
C ILE A 24 -4.78 15.63 15.31
N ASP A 25 -4.89 16.85 15.81
CA ASP A 25 -5.78 17.86 15.19
C ASP A 25 -5.15 18.36 13.87
N TYR A 26 -5.81 18.07 12.76
CA TYR A 26 -5.31 18.39 11.42
C TYR A 26 -6.39 19.01 10.53
N GLU A 27 -5.96 19.61 9.45
CA GLU A 27 -6.78 20.15 8.38
C GLU A 27 -6.25 19.66 7.03
N ILE A 28 -7.12 19.11 6.19
CA ILE A 28 -6.76 18.76 4.82
C ILE A 28 -6.82 20.06 4.00
N ALA A 29 -5.65 20.68 3.81
CA ALA A 29 -5.53 21.91 3.04
C ALA A 29 -5.89 21.70 1.56
N ASP A 30 -5.48 20.54 1.00
CA ASP A 30 -5.96 20.05 -0.30
C ASP A 30 -5.68 18.55 -0.46
N TYR A 31 -6.34 17.95 -1.45
CA TYR A 31 -6.23 16.53 -1.78
C TYR A 31 -6.17 16.38 -3.31
N VAL A 32 -5.12 15.74 -3.82
CA VAL A 32 -4.85 15.60 -5.25
C VAL A 32 -4.84 14.12 -5.64
N GLU A 33 -5.86 13.70 -6.34
CA GLU A 33 -6.05 12.36 -6.87
C GLU A 33 -6.86 12.43 -8.18
N ILE A 34 -6.39 11.73 -9.21
CA ILE A 34 -7.03 11.75 -10.52
C ILE A 34 -8.12 10.68 -10.67
N ASP A 35 -8.06 9.61 -9.87
CA ASP A 35 -9.04 8.53 -9.92
C ASP A 35 -10.34 8.94 -9.21
N LYS A 36 -11.36 9.27 -10.00
CA LYS A 36 -12.68 9.67 -9.51
C LYS A 36 -13.30 8.68 -8.51
N TYR A 37 -12.96 7.40 -8.59
CA TYR A 37 -13.50 6.39 -7.67
C TYR A 37 -12.76 6.44 -6.32
N ALA A 38 -11.46 6.70 -6.32
CA ALA A 38 -10.71 6.94 -5.09
C ALA A 38 -11.20 8.22 -4.40
N VAL A 39 -11.40 9.30 -5.17
CA VAL A 39 -11.97 10.56 -4.67
C VAL A 39 -13.33 10.36 -4.00
N LYS A 40 -14.22 9.55 -4.60
CA LYS A 40 -15.53 9.23 -3.98
C LYS A 40 -15.38 8.51 -2.65
N SER A 41 -14.48 7.53 -2.56
CA SER A 41 -14.21 6.84 -1.28
C SER A 41 -13.61 7.80 -0.26
N PHE A 42 -12.61 8.60 -0.65
CA PHE A 42 -11.99 9.59 0.21
C PHE A 42 -13.05 10.54 0.82
N ASN A 43 -13.90 11.12 -0.03
CA ASN A 43 -14.96 12.02 0.41
C ASN A 43 -15.95 11.34 1.37
N ALA A 44 -16.31 10.08 1.10
CA ALA A 44 -17.23 9.32 1.96
C ALA A 44 -16.61 8.98 3.31
N ILE A 45 -15.31 8.66 3.37
CA ILE A 45 -14.58 8.30 4.58
C ILE A 45 -14.38 9.53 5.46
N HIS A 46 -13.83 10.61 4.87
CA HIS A 46 -13.36 11.80 5.59
C HIS A 46 -14.38 12.93 5.64
N ASN A 47 -15.61 12.69 5.15
CA ASN A 47 -16.70 13.68 5.11
C ASN A 47 -16.29 15.00 4.41
N THR A 48 -15.69 14.87 3.23
CA THR A 48 -15.19 15.98 2.40
C THR A 48 -15.90 16.02 1.06
N ASN A 49 -15.58 17.00 0.21
CA ASN A 49 -16.19 17.17 -1.11
C ASN A 49 -15.14 17.62 -2.14
N PHE A 50 -14.05 16.89 -2.25
CA PHE A 50 -13.04 17.15 -3.27
C PHE A 50 -13.47 16.62 -4.64
N GLU A 51 -12.99 17.28 -5.69
CA GLU A 51 -13.11 16.81 -7.07
C GLU A 51 -11.79 16.14 -7.51
N PRO A 52 -11.83 15.25 -8.53
CA PRO A 52 -10.62 14.69 -9.10
C PRO A 52 -9.67 15.76 -9.62
N GLN A 53 -8.41 15.73 -9.22
CA GLN A 53 -7.40 16.72 -9.59
C GLN A 53 -6.20 16.03 -10.28
N ASP A 54 -5.73 16.62 -11.39
CA ASP A 54 -4.52 16.22 -12.08
C ASP A 54 -3.33 16.99 -11.51
N ILE A 55 -2.37 16.26 -10.93
CA ILE A 55 -1.18 16.84 -10.31
C ILE A 55 -0.37 17.73 -11.27
N CYS A 56 -0.34 17.39 -12.56
CA CYS A 56 0.36 18.19 -13.58
C CYS A 56 -0.27 19.58 -13.78
N LYS A 57 -1.53 19.75 -13.41
CA LYS A 57 -2.29 21.02 -13.52
C LYS A 57 -2.45 21.72 -12.19
N TRP A 58 -2.05 21.05 -11.10
CA TRP A 58 -2.19 21.60 -9.77
C TRP A 58 -1.16 22.73 -9.54
N ASP A 59 -1.65 23.93 -9.22
CA ASP A 59 -0.81 25.13 -9.01
C ASP A 59 -1.42 26.09 -7.99
N LYS A 60 -1.92 25.55 -6.87
CA LYS A 60 -2.46 26.39 -5.78
C LYS A 60 -1.32 26.95 -4.93
N ASP A 61 -1.58 28.13 -4.36
CA ASP A 61 -0.72 28.75 -3.34
C ASP A 61 -1.43 28.64 -1.99
N ILE A 62 -1.05 27.65 -1.20
CA ILE A 62 -1.66 27.32 0.09
C ILE A 62 -0.59 27.05 1.14
N GLU A 63 -0.91 27.33 2.40
CA GLU A 63 -0.03 26.95 3.51
C GLU A 63 -0.19 25.46 3.84
N VAL A 64 0.92 24.77 3.95
CA VAL A 64 0.97 23.33 4.24
C VAL A 64 2.14 23.03 5.17
N ASP A 65 1.89 22.27 6.23
CA ASP A 65 2.93 21.79 7.15
C ASP A 65 3.52 20.45 6.71
N LEU A 66 2.67 19.57 6.18
CA LEU A 66 3.02 18.21 5.77
C LEU A 66 2.49 17.89 4.38
N ILE A 67 3.36 17.46 3.48
CA ILE A 67 2.97 16.79 2.23
C ILE A 67 3.20 15.30 2.39
N MET A 68 2.14 14.51 2.13
CA MET A 68 2.22 13.06 1.97
C MET A 68 2.02 12.71 0.51
N HIS A 69 2.90 11.87 -0.06
CA HIS A 69 2.70 11.38 -1.42
C HIS A 69 3.09 9.93 -1.63
N GLY A 70 2.31 9.24 -2.46
CA GLY A 70 2.59 7.91 -2.98
C GLY A 70 2.63 7.95 -4.51
N SER A 71 3.65 8.58 -5.09
CA SER A 71 3.74 8.71 -6.55
C SER A 71 3.69 7.34 -7.24
N PRO A 72 3.08 7.23 -8.45
CA PRO A 72 2.91 5.94 -9.11
C PRO A 72 4.21 5.17 -9.29
N CYS A 73 4.18 3.88 -8.92
CA CYS A 73 5.33 2.98 -8.92
C CYS A 73 5.31 1.97 -10.09
N GLN A 74 4.37 2.11 -11.03
CA GLN A 74 4.11 1.07 -12.04
C GLN A 74 5.31 0.78 -12.92
N ASP A 75 6.14 1.78 -13.19
CA ASP A 75 7.35 1.65 -14.01
C ASP A 75 8.59 1.26 -13.17
N PHE A 76 8.50 1.28 -11.84
CA PHE A 76 9.52 0.75 -10.92
C PHE A 76 9.17 -0.65 -10.41
N SER A 77 7.89 -1.04 -10.41
CA SER A 77 7.44 -2.31 -9.86
C SER A 77 7.95 -3.50 -10.66
N LEU A 78 8.34 -4.59 -9.97
CA LEU A 78 8.67 -5.88 -10.61
C LEU A 78 7.51 -6.47 -11.40
N ALA A 79 6.27 -6.13 -11.04
CA ALA A 79 5.06 -6.55 -11.73
C ALA A 79 4.66 -5.64 -12.89
N GLY A 80 5.30 -4.47 -13.04
CA GLY A 80 5.04 -3.49 -14.08
C GLY A 80 5.99 -3.59 -15.29
N LYS A 81 5.90 -2.61 -16.19
CA LYS A 81 6.74 -2.56 -17.40
C LYS A 81 8.21 -2.27 -17.12
N GLN A 82 8.55 -1.85 -15.91
CA GLN A 82 9.90 -1.45 -15.50
C GLN A 82 10.54 -0.39 -16.42
N ALA A 83 9.73 0.54 -16.92
CA ALA A 83 10.17 1.59 -17.86
C ALA A 83 11.01 2.69 -17.18
N GLY A 84 11.00 2.71 -15.82
CA GLY A 84 11.70 3.73 -15.06
C GLY A 84 10.85 4.99 -14.80
N GLY A 85 11.47 6.03 -14.28
CA GLY A 85 10.80 7.28 -13.89
C GLY A 85 11.67 8.50 -14.19
N ASP A 86 12.48 8.46 -15.24
CA ASP A 86 13.34 9.56 -15.62
C ASP A 86 12.51 10.82 -15.91
N LYS A 87 13.07 11.99 -15.60
CA LYS A 87 12.43 13.27 -15.85
C LYS A 87 12.06 13.37 -17.33
N ASP A 88 10.84 13.85 -17.60
CA ASP A 88 10.32 14.04 -18.97
C ASP A 88 10.18 12.75 -19.80
N SER A 89 10.27 11.57 -19.17
CA SER A 89 10.11 10.28 -19.85
C SER A 89 8.68 9.99 -20.31
N GLY A 90 7.70 10.76 -19.85
CA GLY A 90 6.27 10.50 -20.08
C GLY A 90 5.74 9.26 -19.37
N THR A 91 6.53 8.61 -18.53
CA THR A 91 6.09 7.48 -17.71
C THR A 91 5.31 7.97 -16.48
N ARG A 92 4.45 7.12 -15.91
CA ARG A 92 3.71 7.47 -14.70
C ARG A 92 4.65 7.69 -13.50
N SER A 93 5.76 7.01 -13.46
CA SER A 93 6.73 7.12 -12.37
C SER A 93 7.50 8.45 -12.41
N SER A 94 7.54 9.15 -13.56
CA SER A 94 8.12 10.49 -13.65
C SER A 94 7.28 11.56 -12.92
N LEU A 95 6.02 11.24 -12.56
CA LEU A 95 5.15 12.18 -11.81
C LEU A 95 5.68 12.51 -10.38
N MET A 96 6.69 11.80 -9.89
CA MET A 96 7.38 12.21 -8.65
C MET A 96 8.01 13.62 -8.79
N TYR A 97 8.40 14.06 -9.99
CA TYR A 97 8.93 15.40 -10.23
C TYR A 97 7.87 16.50 -10.09
N GLU A 98 6.59 16.15 -10.33
CA GLU A 98 5.49 17.08 -10.03
C GLU A 98 5.36 17.33 -8.52
N THR A 99 5.61 16.30 -7.69
CA THR A 99 5.70 16.50 -6.23
C THR A 99 6.83 17.45 -5.87
N ILE A 100 8.01 17.29 -6.47
CA ILE A 100 9.15 18.18 -6.23
C ILE A 100 8.78 19.63 -6.57
N ARG A 101 8.13 19.89 -7.72
CA ARG A 101 7.64 21.21 -8.10
C ARG A 101 6.72 21.83 -7.04
N ILE A 102 5.82 21.02 -6.51
CA ILE A 102 4.90 21.46 -5.46
C ILE A 102 5.64 21.74 -4.15
N VAL A 103 6.58 20.87 -3.76
CA VAL A 103 7.41 21.04 -2.57
C VAL A 103 8.26 22.30 -2.68
N GLU A 104 8.87 22.57 -3.84
CA GLU A 104 9.66 23.77 -4.11
C GLU A 104 8.82 25.04 -3.93
N LYS A 105 7.57 25.02 -4.40
CA LYS A 105 6.63 26.15 -4.30
C LYS A 105 6.16 26.39 -2.86
N LEU A 106 5.69 25.34 -2.17
CA LEU A 106 5.01 25.45 -0.88
C LEU A 106 5.96 25.40 0.32
N LYS A 107 7.11 24.78 0.17
CA LYS A 107 8.12 24.58 1.23
C LYS A 107 7.55 24.08 2.56
N PRO A 108 6.80 22.95 2.56
CA PRO A 108 6.23 22.40 3.78
C PRO A 108 7.34 22.00 4.77
N LYS A 109 7.02 21.99 6.05
CA LYS A 109 7.97 21.54 7.09
C LYS A 109 8.36 20.07 6.94
N TYR A 110 7.42 19.23 6.51
CA TYR A 110 7.59 17.79 6.38
C TYR A 110 7.12 17.29 5.02
N VAL A 111 7.86 16.36 4.43
CA VAL A 111 7.43 15.59 3.24
C VAL A 111 7.64 14.12 3.52
N ILE A 112 6.59 13.30 3.32
CA ILE A 112 6.69 11.84 3.42
C ILE A 112 6.41 11.25 2.04
N TRP A 113 7.33 10.44 1.53
CA TRP A 113 7.19 9.71 0.27
C TRP A 113 7.19 8.21 0.50
N GLU A 114 6.16 7.53 0.01
CA GLU A 114 6.09 6.06 -0.02
C GLU A 114 6.27 5.55 -1.43
N ASN A 115 7.03 4.46 -1.59
CA ASN A 115 7.15 3.77 -2.87
C ASN A 115 7.52 2.28 -2.69
N VAL A 116 7.52 1.52 -3.79
CA VAL A 116 7.94 0.12 -3.79
C VAL A 116 9.43 -0.03 -3.51
N LYS A 117 9.81 -1.09 -2.77
CA LYS A 117 11.22 -1.40 -2.46
C LYS A 117 12.11 -1.48 -3.70
N ASN A 118 11.55 -1.90 -4.86
CA ASN A 118 12.31 -2.03 -6.11
C ASN A 118 12.87 -0.70 -6.64
N LEU A 119 12.39 0.44 -6.17
CA LEU A 119 12.98 1.76 -6.43
C LEU A 119 14.45 1.81 -5.99
N LEU A 120 14.83 1.04 -4.97
CA LEU A 120 16.22 0.96 -4.47
C LEU A 120 17.09 -0.04 -5.25
N SER A 121 16.55 -0.73 -6.28
CA SER A 121 17.32 -1.64 -7.11
C SER A 121 18.33 -0.89 -7.99
N LYS A 122 19.39 -1.59 -8.42
CA LYS A 122 20.43 -0.99 -9.29
C LYS A 122 19.83 -0.32 -10.53
N LYS A 123 18.73 -0.84 -11.08
CA LYS A 123 18.06 -0.31 -12.28
C LYS A 123 17.41 1.04 -12.04
N HIS A 124 16.86 1.27 -10.85
CA HIS A 124 16.02 2.45 -10.56
C HIS A 124 16.62 3.40 -9.52
N ARG A 125 17.77 3.01 -8.95
CA ARG A 125 18.43 3.76 -7.86
C ARG A 125 18.74 5.20 -8.24
N HIS A 126 19.13 5.46 -9.47
CA HIS A 126 19.44 6.81 -9.96
C HIS A 126 18.24 7.77 -9.81
N ASN A 127 16.99 7.30 -10.03
CA ASN A 127 15.80 8.12 -9.84
C ASN A 127 15.57 8.46 -8.37
N PHE A 128 15.86 7.50 -7.48
CA PHE A 128 15.75 7.73 -6.04
C PHE A 128 16.81 8.73 -5.56
N ASP A 129 18.05 8.56 -5.99
CA ASP A 129 19.15 9.46 -5.63
C ASP A 129 18.91 10.87 -6.17
N ALA A 130 18.42 11.02 -7.41
CA ALA A 130 18.05 12.31 -7.98
C ALA A 130 16.94 13.02 -7.18
N TYR A 131 15.96 12.26 -6.66
CA TYR A 131 14.95 12.82 -5.75
C TYR A 131 15.59 13.34 -4.47
N LEU A 132 16.43 12.55 -3.80
CA LEU A 132 17.09 12.95 -2.55
C LEU A 132 17.97 14.18 -2.75
N GLU A 133 18.79 14.20 -3.81
CA GLU A 133 19.66 15.34 -4.15
C GLU A 133 18.85 16.62 -4.39
N THR A 134 17.72 16.51 -5.10
CA THR A 134 16.86 17.67 -5.34
C THR A 134 16.23 18.18 -4.04
N MET A 135 15.76 17.27 -3.18
CA MET A 135 15.23 17.67 -1.87
C MET A 135 16.29 18.32 -0.98
N GLU A 136 17.54 17.86 -1.02
CA GLU A 136 18.66 18.48 -0.32
C GLU A 136 18.95 19.88 -0.85
N GLN A 137 18.94 20.09 -2.16
CA GLN A 137 19.09 21.40 -2.79
C GLN A 137 17.96 22.38 -2.39
N LEU A 138 16.76 21.86 -2.12
CA LEU A 138 15.63 22.62 -1.60
C LEU A 138 15.70 22.92 -0.10
N GLY A 139 16.73 22.39 0.60
CA GLY A 139 16.98 22.62 2.02
C GLY A 139 16.39 21.56 2.95
N TYR A 140 16.05 20.38 2.44
CA TYR A 140 15.54 19.28 3.25
C TYR A 140 16.64 18.32 3.69
N LYS A 141 16.57 17.85 4.93
CA LYS A 141 17.33 16.70 5.41
C LYS A 141 16.49 15.44 5.20
N ASN A 142 17.05 14.46 4.50
CA ASN A 142 16.33 13.25 4.09
C ASN A 142 16.71 12.04 4.95
N TYR A 143 15.71 11.26 5.32
CA TYR A 143 15.81 9.97 6.00
C TYR A 143 15.01 8.95 5.22
N TYR A 144 15.55 7.75 4.97
CA TYR A 144 14.78 6.71 4.31
C TYR A 144 15.03 5.32 4.88
N GLN A 145 14.00 4.49 4.87
CA GLN A 145 14.07 3.11 5.33
C GLN A 145 13.04 2.24 4.61
N VAL A 146 13.36 0.96 4.42
CA VAL A 146 12.38 -0.05 3.98
C VAL A 146 11.66 -0.57 5.21
N LEU A 147 10.34 -0.36 5.25
CA LEU A 147 9.47 -0.84 6.32
C LEU A 147 8.54 -1.94 5.78
N ASN A 148 8.17 -2.89 6.64
CA ASN A 148 7.26 -3.97 6.30
C ASN A 148 6.00 -3.88 7.19
N ALA A 149 4.81 -3.93 6.60
CA ALA A 149 3.54 -3.81 7.33
C ALA A 149 3.42 -4.80 8.49
N LYS A 150 3.96 -6.02 8.35
CA LYS A 150 3.97 -7.02 9.42
C LYS A 150 4.76 -6.60 10.67
N ASP A 151 5.73 -5.73 10.50
CA ASP A 151 6.56 -5.21 11.60
C ASP A 151 5.84 -4.06 12.35
N TYR A 152 4.58 -3.73 11.94
CA TYR A 152 3.76 -2.65 12.50
C TYR A 152 2.30 -3.07 12.72
N GLY A 153 2.09 -4.35 13.05
CA GLY A 153 0.81 -4.87 13.54
C GLY A 153 -0.16 -5.39 12.48
N ILE A 154 0.18 -5.34 11.20
CA ILE A 154 -0.67 -5.88 10.12
C ILE A 154 -0.10 -7.20 9.59
N PRO A 155 -0.89 -8.30 9.58
CA PRO A 155 -0.42 -9.61 9.11
C PRO A 155 -0.32 -9.64 7.57
N GLN A 156 0.43 -8.68 7.00
CA GLN A 156 0.72 -8.56 5.57
C GLN A 156 2.21 -8.33 5.34
N ASN A 157 2.82 -9.14 4.47
CA ASN A 157 4.20 -8.95 4.07
C ASN A 157 4.28 -7.90 2.93
N ARG A 158 4.21 -6.62 3.31
CA ARG A 158 4.26 -5.48 2.39
C ARG A 158 5.47 -4.62 2.69
N GLU A 159 6.55 -4.81 1.93
CA GLU A 159 7.74 -3.97 2.01
C GLU A 159 7.58 -2.73 1.15
N ARG A 160 7.82 -1.55 1.74
CA ARG A 160 7.82 -0.25 1.07
C ARG A 160 9.00 0.58 1.55
N VAL A 161 9.58 1.36 0.66
CA VAL A 161 10.50 2.41 1.04
C VAL A 161 9.70 3.65 1.45
N PHE A 162 10.03 4.18 2.62
CA PHE A 162 9.54 5.46 3.09
C PHE A 162 10.69 6.43 3.16
N THR A 163 10.48 7.62 2.65
CA THR A 163 11.40 8.74 2.77
C THR A 163 10.69 9.83 3.58
N VAL A 164 11.34 10.31 4.63
CA VAL A 164 10.91 11.44 5.45
C VAL A 164 11.90 12.56 5.21
N SER A 165 11.43 13.68 4.66
CA SER A 165 12.23 14.87 4.39
C SER A 165 11.76 16.00 5.32
N ILE A 166 12.67 16.58 6.06
CA ILE A 166 12.42 17.63 7.05
C ILE A 166 13.13 18.89 6.59
N LEU A 167 12.37 19.99 6.45
CA LEU A 167 12.95 21.28 6.06
C LEU A 167 13.91 21.76 7.15
N ASP A 168 15.19 21.88 6.79
CA ASP A 168 16.22 22.41 7.68
C ASP A 168 16.24 23.94 7.61
N ASN A 169 15.61 24.58 8.58
CA ASN A 169 15.55 26.03 8.69
C ASN A 169 16.88 26.69 9.05
N GLN A 170 18.02 26.01 8.83
CA GLN A 170 19.36 26.57 9.19
C GLN A 170 19.84 27.71 8.31
N THR A 171 19.05 28.18 7.37
CA THR A 171 19.40 29.35 6.56
C THR A 171 18.65 30.62 6.94
N ASP A 172 18.60 30.94 8.22
CA ASP A 172 18.37 32.33 8.60
C ASP A 172 19.69 33.09 8.48
N LYS A 173 19.70 34.12 7.63
CA LYS A 173 20.86 34.99 7.36
C LYS A 173 21.28 35.82 8.57
N SER A 174 20.69 35.62 9.75
CA SER A 174 20.99 36.35 10.98
C SER A 174 22.02 35.71 11.90
N GLY A 175 22.51 34.51 11.58
CA GLY A 175 23.67 33.90 12.28
C GLY A 175 23.44 33.48 13.73
N PHE A 176 22.21 33.49 14.23
CA PHE A 176 21.90 33.07 15.58
C PHE A 176 20.76 32.04 15.60
N ASP A 177 21.08 30.95 16.25
CA ASP A 177 20.25 29.85 16.72
C ASP A 177 20.26 28.55 15.90
N ARG A 178 21.38 27.83 16.04
CA ARG A 178 21.39 26.38 15.78
C ARG A 178 20.54 25.67 16.82
N ARG A 179 19.21 25.81 16.75
CA ARG A 179 18.34 24.86 17.45
C ARG A 179 18.55 23.51 16.79
N PHE A 180 18.95 22.56 17.59
CA PHE A 180 19.12 21.18 17.21
C PHE A 180 17.87 20.74 16.43
N VAL A 181 17.96 20.60 15.10
CA VAL A 181 16.96 19.86 14.35
C VAL A 181 17.02 18.45 14.91
N LYS A 182 15.98 18.04 15.63
CA LYS A 182 15.89 16.70 16.18
C LYS A 182 16.07 15.71 15.03
N GLU A 183 17.10 14.85 15.12
CA GLU A 183 17.29 13.82 14.12
C GLU A 183 16.08 12.90 14.11
N PHE A 184 15.54 12.63 12.92
CA PHE A 184 14.43 11.72 12.78
C PHE A 184 14.97 10.28 12.75
N GLU A 185 14.37 9.43 13.56
CA GLU A 185 14.61 7.99 13.55
C GLU A 185 13.32 7.26 13.21
N PHE A 186 13.42 6.28 12.31
CA PHE A 186 12.27 5.45 11.98
C PHE A 186 11.81 4.63 13.18
N PRO A 187 10.49 4.38 13.29
CA PRO A 187 9.93 3.63 14.41
C PRO A 187 10.53 2.22 14.50
N PRO A 188 10.81 1.72 15.71
CA PRO A 188 11.28 0.36 15.89
C PRO A 188 10.22 -0.67 15.47
N LYS A 189 10.69 -1.83 15.05
CA LYS A 189 9.80 -2.96 14.74
C LYS A 189 9.02 -3.41 15.97
N GLN A 190 7.77 -3.80 15.73
CA GLN A 190 6.87 -4.33 16.74
C GLN A 190 6.64 -5.84 16.52
N GLU A 191 6.31 -6.54 17.59
CA GLU A 191 5.88 -7.93 17.51
C GLU A 191 4.50 -8.01 16.84
N LEU A 192 4.38 -8.88 15.83
CA LEU A 192 3.11 -9.14 15.17
C LEU A 192 2.22 -10.04 16.04
N LYS A 193 1.18 -9.46 16.64
CA LYS A 193 0.22 -10.20 17.47
C LYS A 193 -0.96 -10.74 16.68
N LEU A 194 -1.36 -10.03 15.62
CA LEU A 194 -2.48 -10.41 14.76
C LEU A 194 -2.05 -11.45 13.71
N LYS A 195 -2.96 -12.37 13.42
CA LYS A 195 -2.82 -13.35 12.34
C LYS A 195 -3.79 -13.01 11.21
N LEU A 196 -3.54 -13.56 10.03
CA LEU A 196 -4.44 -13.35 8.89
C LEU A 196 -5.89 -13.72 9.20
N LYS A 197 -6.13 -14.80 9.97
CA LYS A 197 -7.48 -15.21 10.40
C LYS A 197 -8.25 -14.11 11.13
N ASP A 198 -7.55 -13.25 11.87
CA ASP A 198 -8.15 -12.18 12.65
C ASP A 198 -8.64 -11.01 11.75
N MET A 199 -8.26 -11.04 10.45
CA MET A 199 -8.70 -10.09 9.43
C MET A 199 -9.87 -10.61 8.60
N LEU A 200 -10.25 -11.89 8.77
CA LEU A 200 -11.27 -12.53 7.97
C LEU A 200 -12.68 -12.18 8.46
N GLU A 201 -13.64 -12.23 7.53
CA GLU A 201 -15.07 -12.18 7.82
C GLU A 201 -15.56 -13.59 8.16
N ASP A 202 -16.44 -13.69 9.18
CA ASP A 202 -17.03 -14.96 9.61
C ASP A 202 -17.96 -15.54 8.55
N GLU A 203 -18.77 -14.67 7.93
CA GLU A 203 -19.72 -15.02 6.87
C GLU A 203 -19.33 -14.29 5.57
N VAL A 204 -19.25 -15.05 4.48
CA VAL A 204 -18.83 -14.53 3.18
C VAL A 204 -19.76 -15.04 2.07
N ASP A 205 -20.18 -14.11 1.21
CA ASP A 205 -21.06 -14.37 0.05
C ASP A 205 -20.47 -15.45 -0.89
N GLU A 206 -21.31 -16.32 -1.39
CA GLU A 206 -21.01 -17.42 -2.33
C GLU A 206 -20.18 -16.97 -3.55
N LYS A 207 -20.36 -15.76 -4.02
CA LYS A 207 -19.59 -15.20 -5.17
C LYS A 207 -18.07 -15.15 -4.96
N TYR A 208 -17.61 -15.22 -3.72
CA TYR A 208 -16.17 -15.25 -3.42
C TYR A 208 -15.60 -16.68 -3.45
N TYR A 209 -16.42 -17.71 -3.40
CA TYR A 209 -15.97 -19.09 -3.49
C TYR A 209 -15.63 -19.48 -4.92
N LEU A 210 -14.62 -20.33 -5.05
CA LEU A 210 -14.17 -20.83 -6.34
C LEU A 210 -15.07 -21.96 -6.82
N SER A 211 -15.33 -21.99 -8.13
CA SER A 211 -15.97 -23.13 -8.76
C SER A 211 -15.08 -24.37 -8.75
N ASP A 212 -15.68 -25.57 -8.79
CA ASP A 212 -14.94 -26.84 -8.87
C ASP A 212 -13.95 -26.87 -10.04
N LYS A 213 -14.31 -26.24 -11.17
CA LYS A 213 -13.40 -26.08 -12.31
C LYS A 213 -12.18 -25.28 -11.94
N MET A 214 -12.34 -24.20 -11.19
CA MET A 214 -11.22 -23.35 -10.73
C MET A 214 -10.40 -24.08 -9.67
N ILE A 215 -11.05 -24.77 -8.73
CA ILE A 215 -10.38 -25.59 -7.71
C ILE A 215 -9.53 -26.67 -8.40
N LYS A 216 -10.11 -27.40 -9.36
CA LYS A 216 -9.38 -28.40 -10.16
C LYS A 216 -8.21 -27.79 -10.93
N TYR A 217 -8.37 -26.60 -11.49
CA TYR A 217 -7.29 -25.91 -12.19
C TYR A 217 -6.15 -25.52 -11.27
N ILE A 218 -6.46 -25.12 -10.04
CA ILE A 218 -5.50 -24.70 -9.02
C ILE A 218 -4.82 -25.91 -8.36
N SER A 219 -5.58 -26.99 -8.11
CA SER A 219 -5.12 -28.22 -7.48
C SER A 219 -4.62 -29.26 -8.47
N ALA A 220 -4.77 -29.04 -9.78
CA ALA A 220 -4.38 -30.03 -10.76
C ALA A 220 -2.85 -30.21 -10.76
N ASP A 221 -2.47 -31.47 -10.58
CA ASP A 221 -1.20 -32.02 -11.05
C ASP A 221 -1.17 -31.87 -12.60
N ASN A 222 -0.97 -30.67 -13.08
CA ASN A 222 -0.81 -30.46 -14.50
C ASN A 222 0.64 -30.82 -14.83
N GLU A 223 0.85 -32.01 -15.42
CA GLU A 223 2.13 -32.46 -15.95
C GLU A 223 2.75 -31.48 -16.97
N LYS A 224 1.95 -30.54 -17.50
CA LYS A 224 2.43 -29.42 -18.31
C LYS A 224 3.01 -28.26 -17.50
N TRP A 225 2.92 -28.31 -16.19
CA TRP A 225 3.50 -27.35 -15.29
C TRP A 225 4.86 -27.83 -14.79
N THR A 226 5.90 -27.43 -15.45
CA THR A 226 7.30 -27.71 -15.11
C THR A 226 7.81 -26.89 -13.92
N GLY A 227 7.03 -26.73 -12.88
CA GLY A 227 7.40 -26.04 -11.65
C GLY A 227 7.14 -26.94 -10.46
N ASN A 228 8.20 -27.42 -9.84
CA ASN A 228 8.31 -28.28 -8.66
C ASN A 228 7.00 -28.66 -7.95
N ASN A 229 6.70 -29.95 -7.95
CA ASN A 229 5.63 -30.66 -7.23
C ASN A 229 5.72 -30.49 -5.72
N ASP A 230 5.37 -29.34 -5.19
CA ASP A 230 5.17 -29.21 -3.75
C ASP A 230 3.65 -29.14 -3.47
N LYS A 231 3.09 -30.32 -3.06
CA LYS A 231 1.67 -30.58 -2.90
C LYS A 231 1.02 -29.89 -1.67
N SER A 232 1.73 -29.03 -0.98
CA SER A 232 1.25 -28.39 0.25
C SER A 232 0.54 -27.06 0.02
N ILE A 233 -0.53 -27.05 -0.82
CA ILE A 233 -1.23 -25.82 -1.26
C ILE A 233 -2.24 -25.29 -0.25
N ILE A 234 -2.58 -26.03 0.79
CA ILE A 234 -3.72 -25.75 1.63
C ILE A 234 -3.29 -25.59 3.10
N ASN A 235 -3.72 -24.51 3.74
CA ASN A 235 -3.55 -24.18 5.17
C ASN A 235 -2.19 -23.63 5.60
N LYS A 236 -1.97 -22.37 5.33
CA LYS A 236 -0.85 -21.58 5.88
C LYS A 236 -1.33 -20.42 6.74
N SER A 237 -0.59 -20.11 7.79
CA SER A 237 -0.96 -19.09 8.78
C SER A 237 -0.79 -17.65 8.27
N VAL A 238 -0.31 -17.46 7.04
CA VAL A 238 -0.04 -16.11 6.51
C VAL A 238 -0.14 -16.02 5.00
N ALA A 239 -0.82 -14.98 4.56
CA ALA A 239 -0.99 -14.67 3.17
C ALA A 239 0.26 -14.00 2.55
N SER A 240 0.52 -14.33 1.31
CA SER A 240 1.57 -13.72 0.48
C SER A 240 1.07 -12.47 -0.26
N ALA A 241 1.98 -11.60 -0.67
CA ALA A 241 1.66 -10.43 -1.46
C ALA A 241 1.03 -10.79 -2.80
N ILE A 242 0.03 -10.03 -3.13
CA ILE A 242 -0.69 -10.17 -4.37
C ILE A 242 -0.05 -9.24 -5.38
N ASN A 243 0.39 -9.81 -6.47
CA ASN A 243 0.88 -9.05 -7.60
C ASN A 243 -0.24 -8.70 -8.57
N THR A 244 -0.14 -7.51 -9.14
CA THR A 244 -0.95 -7.00 -10.23
C THR A 244 -0.63 -7.74 -11.52
N GLY A 245 -0.93 -9.01 -11.57
CA GLY A 245 -0.90 -9.76 -12.83
C GLY A 245 -2.12 -9.43 -13.62
N GLU A 246 -1.93 -8.79 -14.72
CA GLU A 246 -2.83 -8.46 -15.80
C GLU A 246 -4.08 -9.33 -15.90
N GLY A 247 -5.22 -8.73 -16.25
CA GLY A 247 -6.51 -9.37 -16.52
C GLY A 247 -6.52 -10.45 -17.59
N SER A 248 -5.51 -11.30 -17.61
CA SER A 248 -5.47 -12.49 -18.41
C SER A 248 -6.22 -13.61 -17.68
N ARG A 249 -6.96 -14.40 -18.45
CA ARG A 249 -7.77 -15.57 -18.05
C ARG A 249 -6.98 -16.69 -17.35
N ARG A 250 -5.85 -16.40 -16.72
CA ARG A 250 -4.99 -17.35 -16.02
C ARG A 250 -5.05 -17.09 -14.54
N CYS A 251 -5.28 -18.13 -13.77
CA CYS A 251 -5.36 -18.15 -12.32
C CYS A 251 -3.97 -17.93 -11.70
N ASP A 252 -3.50 -16.73 -11.78
CA ASP A 252 -2.16 -16.36 -11.38
C ASP A 252 -2.22 -15.54 -10.09
N ALA A 253 -1.82 -16.15 -9.03
CA ALA A 253 -1.68 -15.63 -7.68
C ALA A 253 -2.91 -15.71 -6.82
N SER A 254 -2.76 -16.38 -5.71
CA SER A 254 -3.74 -16.27 -4.65
C SER A 254 -3.33 -17.01 -3.41
N ASN A 255 -3.78 -16.53 -2.30
CA ASN A 255 -3.73 -17.23 -1.04
C ASN A 255 -5.03 -18.03 -0.88
N TYR A 256 -4.90 -19.28 -0.46
CA TYR A 256 -6.03 -20.18 -0.24
C TYR A 256 -6.13 -20.55 1.23
N ILE A 257 -7.32 -20.54 1.78
CA ILE A 257 -7.61 -21.07 3.11
C ILE A 257 -8.57 -22.24 2.99
N SER A 258 -8.22 -23.32 3.68
CA SER A 258 -9.09 -24.46 3.91
C SER A 258 -9.56 -24.45 5.35
N ASN A 259 -10.85 -24.46 5.58
CA ASN A 259 -11.41 -24.82 6.88
C ASN A 259 -11.48 -26.36 6.95
N GLN A 260 -10.60 -26.96 7.71
CA GLN A 260 -10.96 -28.20 8.39
C GLN A 260 -11.60 -27.80 9.71
N VAL A 261 -12.83 -28.22 9.91
CA VAL A 261 -13.56 -28.09 11.15
C VAL A 261 -12.76 -28.83 12.23
N GLU A 262 -12.49 -28.09 13.31
CA GLU A 262 -12.20 -28.51 14.66
C GLU A 262 -11.12 -29.58 14.90
N GLU A 263 -10.25 -29.23 15.68
CA GLU A 263 -9.37 -29.78 16.71
C GLU A 263 -7.89 -29.43 16.56
N ASN A 264 -7.47 -28.95 15.39
CA ASN A 264 -6.12 -28.41 15.25
C ASN A 264 -6.12 -27.23 14.30
N PHE A 265 -6.64 -26.10 14.75
CA PHE A 265 -6.39 -24.82 14.10
C PHE A 265 -4.93 -24.40 14.34
N ASN A 266 -4.03 -25.32 14.08
CA ASN A 266 -2.70 -25.01 13.66
C ASN A 266 -2.85 -24.49 12.24
N LEU A 267 -3.15 -23.19 12.11
CA LEU A 267 -2.93 -22.44 10.89
C LEU A 267 -1.42 -22.43 10.60
N LYS A 268 -0.84 -23.60 10.45
CA LYS A 268 0.41 -23.76 9.76
C LYS A 268 0.11 -23.59 8.29
N GLY A 269 -0.03 -22.34 7.90
CA GLY A 269 0.14 -21.94 6.57
C GLY A 269 -1.11 -21.66 5.77
N SER A 270 -1.28 -20.44 5.30
CA SER A 270 -2.06 -20.10 4.13
C SER A 270 -1.28 -20.45 2.88
N SER A 271 -1.93 -21.07 1.94
CA SER A 271 -1.31 -21.40 0.66
C SER A 271 -1.55 -20.34 -0.35
N TYR A 272 -0.54 -20.13 -1.09
CA TYR A 272 -0.36 -19.14 -2.08
C TYR A 272 -0.25 -19.74 -3.45
N LEU A 273 -0.95 -19.18 -4.38
CA LEU A 273 -0.73 -19.48 -5.77
C LEU A 273 -0.27 -18.24 -6.52
N ARG A 274 1.01 -18.22 -6.74
CA ARG A 274 1.74 -17.51 -7.76
C ARG A 274 2.20 -16.08 -7.53
N ASP A 275 3.48 -16.00 -7.66
CA ASP A 275 4.23 -14.85 -8.12
C ASP A 275 4.38 -14.93 -9.66
N PHE A 276 4.11 -13.84 -10.38
CA PHE A 276 4.41 -13.71 -11.80
C PHE A 276 5.92 -13.69 -12.00
N GLY A 277 6.44 -14.76 -12.56
CA GLY A 277 7.85 -14.89 -12.90
C GLY A 277 8.69 -15.76 -11.98
N SER A 278 8.24 -16.12 -10.80
CA SER A 278 8.84 -17.18 -9.99
C SER A 278 7.96 -18.41 -10.00
N LYS A 279 8.56 -19.57 -10.21
CA LYS A 279 7.90 -20.87 -10.19
C LYS A 279 7.21 -21.04 -8.84
N GLY A 280 5.87 -20.97 -8.84
CA GLY A 280 5.02 -20.88 -7.66
C GLY A 280 5.36 -21.92 -6.60
N LYS A 281 5.90 -21.47 -5.48
CA LYS A 281 6.06 -22.26 -4.27
C LYS A 281 5.03 -21.80 -3.25
N ILE A 282 4.26 -22.77 -2.81
CA ILE A 282 3.38 -22.63 -1.67
C ILE A 282 4.23 -22.42 -0.42
N GLN A 283 3.98 -21.37 0.31
CA GLN A 283 4.72 -21.06 1.53
C GLN A 283 3.76 -20.92 2.72
N ASN A 284 4.15 -21.53 3.84
CA ASN A 284 3.43 -21.37 5.11
C ASN A 284 3.87 -20.07 5.78
N LYS A 285 2.99 -19.05 5.84
CA LYS A 285 3.30 -17.75 6.45
C LYS A 285 2.22 -17.33 7.45
N GLU A 286 2.60 -16.60 8.46
CA GLU A 286 1.67 -16.03 9.45
C GLU A 286 1.15 -14.65 9.08
N TYR A 287 1.48 -14.12 7.92
CA TYR A 287 1.11 -12.80 7.42
C TYR A 287 0.77 -12.83 5.92
N CYS A 288 -0.05 -11.90 5.47
CA CYS A 288 -0.41 -11.69 4.08
C CYS A 288 0.73 -11.02 3.31
N ASP A 289 0.94 -11.38 2.05
CA ASP A 289 1.81 -10.62 1.16
C ASP A 289 1.14 -9.32 0.69
N THR A 290 1.88 -8.47 0.00
CA THR A 290 1.39 -7.15 -0.44
C THR A 290 0.12 -7.25 -1.27
N LEU A 291 -0.94 -6.58 -0.82
CA LEU A 291 -2.17 -6.41 -1.57
C LEU A 291 -1.95 -5.42 -2.73
N THR A 292 -2.60 -5.66 -3.87
CA THR A 292 -2.40 -4.87 -5.08
C THR A 292 -3.70 -4.36 -5.69
N ALA A 293 -3.61 -3.31 -6.48
CA ALA A 293 -4.75 -2.65 -7.10
C ALA A 293 -5.50 -3.48 -8.15
N LEU A 294 -4.90 -4.56 -8.66
CA LEU A 294 -5.55 -5.43 -9.66
C LEU A 294 -6.40 -6.55 -9.05
N MET A 295 -6.55 -6.58 -7.74
CA MET A 295 -7.47 -7.50 -7.09
C MET A 295 -8.90 -7.27 -7.59
N GLY A 296 -9.58 -8.37 -7.94
CA GLY A 296 -10.97 -8.31 -8.42
C GLY A 296 -11.17 -7.89 -9.87
N THR A 297 -10.13 -7.55 -10.63
CA THR A 297 -10.22 -7.32 -12.08
C THR A 297 -9.91 -8.61 -12.83
N GLY A 298 -10.96 -9.32 -13.25
CA GLY A 298 -10.94 -10.31 -14.33
C GLY A 298 -10.02 -11.52 -14.25
N GLY A 299 -9.40 -11.87 -13.14
CA GLY A 299 -8.51 -13.03 -13.19
C GLY A 299 -7.68 -13.37 -12.00
N GLY A 300 -7.96 -12.83 -10.84
CA GLY A 300 -7.47 -13.60 -9.73
C GLY A 300 -6.33 -13.04 -9.00
N ASN A 301 -5.98 -11.95 -8.76
CA ASN A 301 -4.94 -11.48 -7.84
C ASN A 301 -5.47 -11.26 -6.42
N VAL A 302 -6.47 -12.05 -6.00
CA VAL A 302 -7.10 -11.92 -4.68
C VAL A 302 -6.70 -13.14 -3.85
N PRO A 303 -6.27 -12.98 -2.60
CA PRO A 303 -6.04 -14.10 -1.69
C PRO A 303 -7.25 -15.03 -1.62
N ILE A 304 -7.02 -16.32 -1.53
CA ILE A 304 -8.07 -17.34 -1.55
C ILE A 304 -8.00 -18.18 -0.28
N PHE A 305 -9.16 -18.44 0.29
CA PHE A 305 -9.34 -19.21 1.52
C PHE A 305 -10.23 -20.44 1.29
N GLN A 306 -9.94 -21.52 1.98
CA GLN A 306 -10.76 -22.73 1.93
C GLN A 306 -11.57 -22.88 3.23
N ASN A 307 -12.89 -23.03 3.10
CA ASN A 307 -13.79 -23.33 4.21
C ASN A 307 -14.48 -24.67 3.96
N ASN A 308 -14.41 -25.63 4.90
CA ASN A 308 -15.01 -26.98 4.77
C ASN A 308 -14.71 -27.64 3.41
N LEU A 309 -13.45 -27.70 3.00
CA LEU A 309 -12.99 -28.12 1.67
C LEU A 309 -13.36 -27.15 0.53
N ARG A 310 -13.92 -25.97 0.83
CA ARG A 310 -14.20 -24.93 -0.15
C ARG A 310 -13.13 -23.85 -0.09
N ILE A 311 -12.71 -23.39 -1.25
CA ILE A 311 -11.67 -22.38 -1.43
C ILE A 311 -12.34 -21.09 -1.85
N ARG A 312 -11.99 -19.97 -1.21
CA ARG A 312 -12.50 -18.64 -1.55
C ARG A 312 -11.42 -17.58 -1.69
N LYS A 313 -11.76 -16.51 -2.35
CA LYS A 313 -10.98 -15.28 -2.40
C LYS A 313 -11.17 -14.50 -1.09
N ILE A 314 -10.18 -13.72 -0.70
CA ILE A 314 -10.42 -12.68 0.31
C ILE A 314 -11.39 -11.64 -0.26
N THR A 315 -12.20 -11.06 0.61
CA THR A 315 -13.16 -10.03 0.23
C THR A 315 -12.51 -8.65 0.14
N PRO A 316 -13.15 -7.65 -0.50
CA PRO A 316 -12.64 -6.29 -0.45
C PRO A 316 -12.50 -5.74 0.97
N LYS A 317 -13.43 -6.13 1.89
CA LYS A 317 -13.39 -5.71 3.29
C LYS A 317 -12.16 -6.26 4.01
N GLU A 318 -11.85 -7.53 3.81
CA GLU A 318 -10.65 -8.17 4.35
C GLU A 318 -9.36 -7.52 3.81
N VAL A 319 -9.36 -7.12 2.52
CA VAL A 319 -8.26 -6.34 1.93
C VAL A 319 -8.08 -5.00 2.64
N TRP A 320 -9.16 -4.28 2.94
CA TRP A 320 -9.09 -3.00 3.63
C TRP A 320 -8.61 -3.15 5.08
N ARG A 321 -9.07 -4.18 5.79
CA ARG A 321 -8.54 -4.54 7.12
C ARG A 321 -7.04 -4.80 7.07
N LEU A 322 -6.54 -5.51 6.04
CA LEU A 322 -5.11 -5.77 5.81
C LEU A 322 -4.32 -4.52 5.40
N MET A 323 -4.98 -3.42 5.06
CA MET A 323 -4.35 -2.12 4.87
C MET A 323 -4.48 -1.22 6.10
N GLY A 324 -5.16 -1.70 7.15
CA GLY A 324 -5.34 -1.01 8.41
C GLY A 324 -6.49 -0.01 8.42
N PHE A 325 -7.43 -0.05 7.47
CA PHE A 325 -8.67 0.71 7.54
C PHE A 325 -9.70 0.00 8.41
N ASP A 326 -10.58 0.79 9.02
CA ASP A 326 -11.65 0.27 9.84
C ASP A 326 -12.82 -0.22 8.97
N ASP A 327 -13.64 -1.11 9.53
CA ASP A 327 -14.83 -1.61 8.85
C ASP A 327 -15.80 -0.49 8.47
N GLU A 328 -15.91 0.55 9.31
CA GLU A 328 -16.73 1.74 9.01
C GLU A 328 -16.25 2.49 7.77
N ASP A 329 -14.94 2.64 7.59
CA ASP A 329 -14.35 3.26 6.40
C ASP A 329 -14.72 2.48 5.13
N PHE A 330 -14.60 1.15 5.22
CA PHE A 330 -15.00 0.26 4.13
C PHE A 330 -16.49 0.39 3.82
N GLU A 331 -17.35 0.41 4.84
CA GLU A 331 -18.81 0.52 4.67
C GLU A 331 -19.21 1.84 4.03
N LYS A 332 -18.56 2.95 4.39
CA LYS A 332 -18.76 4.24 3.72
C LYS A 332 -18.36 4.18 2.24
N ALA A 333 -17.19 3.64 1.93
CA ALA A 333 -16.67 3.52 0.57
C ALA A 333 -17.51 2.55 -0.30
N SER A 334 -18.02 1.47 0.29
CA SER A 334 -18.83 0.46 -0.41
C SER A 334 -20.17 0.98 -0.92
N LYS A 335 -20.70 2.05 -0.30
CA LYS A 335 -21.93 2.72 -0.74
C LYS A 335 -21.74 3.51 -2.04
N VAL A 336 -20.51 3.88 -2.38
CA VAL A 336 -20.20 4.75 -3.52
C VAL A 336 -19.35 4.08 -4.60
N ASN A 337 -18.85 2.87 -4.36
CA ASN A 337 -17.97 2.15 -5.28
C ASN A 337 -18.29 0.66 -5.38
N SER A 338 -17.95 0.07 -6.54
CA SER A 338 -18.05 -1.38 -6.75
C SER A 338 -16.91 -2.14 -6.09
N ASN A 339 -17.11 -3.46 -5.87
CA ASN A 339 -16.08 -4.34 -5.29
C ASN A 339 -14.74 -4.29 -6.04
N SER A 340 -14.75 -4.20 -7.38
CA SER A 340 -13.51 -4.11 -8.16
C SER A 340 -12.74 -2.81 -7.88
N GLN A 341 -13.45 -1.70 -7.67
CA GLN A 341 -12.81 -0.45 -7.27
C GLN A 341 -12.30 -0.52 -5.83
N LEU A 342 -13.04 -1.14 -4.91
CA LEU A 342 -12.61 -1.31 -3.52
C LEU A 342 -11.35 -2.19 -3.41
N TYR A 343 -11.24 -3.27 -4.19
CA TYR A 343 -10.00 -4.05 -4.29
C TYR A 343 -8.82 -3.20 -4.81
N LYS A 344 -9.05 -2.46 -5.91
CA LYS A 344 -8.04 -1.58 -6.49
C LYS A 344 -7.55 -0.54 -5.48
N GLN A 345 -8.48 0.08 -4.75
CA GLN A 345 -8.20 1.10 -3.75
C GLN A 345 -7.39 0.53 -2.58
N GLY A 346 -7.80 -0.60 -2.01
CA GLY A 346 -7.05 -1.27 -0.96
C GLY A 346 -5.64 -1.65 -1.42
N GLY A 347 -5.51 -2.22 -2.63
CA GLY A 347 -4.19 -2.60 -3.16
C GLY A 347 -3.25 -1.41 -3.41
N ASN A 348 -3.79 -0.26 -3.83
CA ASN A 348 -3.01 0.96 -4.08
C ASN A 348 -2.71 1.75 -2.80
N SER A 349 -3.42 1.50 -1.71
CA SER A 349 -3.28 2.28 -0.49
C SER A 349 -1.94 2.05 0.20
N ILE A 350 -1.57 3.00 1.04
CA ILE A 350 -0.48 2.87 2.01
C ILE A 350 -1.05 2.20 3.26
N CYS A 351 -0.25 1.35 3.91
CA CYS A 351 -0.67 0.70 5.15
C CYS A 351 -0.74 1.73 6.29
N VAL A 352 -1.94 1.95 6.81
CA VAL A 352 -2.22 2.98 7.83
C VAL A 352 -1.35 2.84 9.07
N PRO A 353 -1.20 1.66 9.71
CA PRO A 353 -0.36 1.52 10.91
C PRO A 353 1.12 1.83 10.70
N VAL A 354 1.65 1.66 9.49
CA VAL A 354 3.03 2.09 9.19
C VAL A 354 3.14 3.60 9.24
N LEU A 355 2.18 4.32 8.63
CA LEU A 355 2.13 5.79 8.69
C LEU A 355 1.89 6.30 10.10
N GLU A 356 1.00 5.67 10.89
CA GLU A 356 0.79 6.02 12.30
C GLU A 356 2.11 6.01 13.07
N ASN A 357 2.92 4.97 12.91
CA ASN A 357 4.18 4.86 13.60
C ASN A 357 5.20 5.90 13.12
N ILE A 358 5.29 6.18 11.81
CA ILE A 358 6.15 7.23 11.27
C ILE A 358 5.72 8.61 11.78
N LEU A 359 4.44 8.94 11.68
CA LEU A 359 3.90 10.24 12.10
C LEU A 359 4.06 10.46 13.62
N LYS A 360 3.88 9.41 14.42
CA LYS A 360 4.12 9.46 15.86
C LYS A 360 5.55 9.83 16.22
N GLU A 361 6.56 9.33 15.47
CA GLU A 361 7.96 9.71 15.69
C GLU A 361 8.25 11.11 15.15
N LEU A 362 7.68 11.48 14.01
CA LEU A 362 7.92 12.75 13.32
C LEU A 362 7.32 13.94 14.08
N LEU A 363 6.15 13.77 14.68
CA LEU A 363 5.37 14.85 15.30
C LEU A 363 5.54 14.93 16.85
N LYS A 364 6.44 14.13 17.43
CA LYS A 364 6.89 14.28 18.83
C LYS A 364 7.64 15.61 18.98
#